data_d9a687769e76d7e82c9c58e91126686c
#
_entry.id   d9a687769e76d7e82c9c58e91126686c
#
_cell.length_a   1.000
_cell.length_b   1.000
_cell.length_c   1.000
_cell.angle_alpha   90.00
_cell.angle_beta   90.00
_cell.angle_gamma   90.00
#
_symmetry.space_group_name_H-M   'P 1'
#
loop_
_entity.id
_entity.type
_entity.pdbx_description
1 polymer ?
#
loop_
_entity_poly.entity_id
_entity_poly.type
_entity_poly.pdbx_seq_one_letter_code
_entity_poly.pdbx_strand_id
1 'polypeptide(L)'
;MNRYMPITGIDNNFPSLLIDTQAPMDVLHDTAAYRIRCVTQLLETISLTENFNSDPLLLQDLSRVIVIPLRDGCDLMDVIGRRLQDQALNA
;
A
#
# COMPACT_ATOMS: atom_id res chain seq x y z
N MET A 1 3.45 14.16 15.02
CA MET A 1 2.88 12.91 14.42
C MET A 1 2.89 11.81 15.46
N ASN A 2 1.81 11.08 15.60
CA ASN A 2 1.77 9.93 16.50
C ASN A 2 2.72 8.82 15.99
N ARG A 3 3.33 8.11 16.92
CA ARG A 3 4.25 7.02 16.56
C ARG A 3 3.57 5.92 15.75
N TYR A 4 2.34 5.57 16.11
CA TYR A 4 1.60 4.54 15.40
C TYR A 4 0.42 5.15 14.70
N MET A 5 0.30 4.88 13.41
CA MET A 5 -0.80 5.35 12.57
C MET A 5 -1.55 4.13 12.03
N PRO A 6 -2.88 4.04 12.23
CA PRO A 6 -3.63 2.93 11.67
C PRO A 6 -3.60 2.96 10.14
N ILE A 7 -3.51 1.76 9.54
CA ILE A 7 -3.71 1.64 8.10
C ILE A 7 -5.18 1.91 7.77
N THR A 8 -5.43 2.29 6.53
CA THR A 8 -6.80 2.52 6.06
C THR A 8 -7.59 1.21 6.14
N GLY A 9 -8.71 1.23 6.88
CA GLY A 9 -9.58 0.05 6.99
C GLY A 9 -10.36 -0.16 5.70
N ILE A 10 -10.18 -1.31 5.11
CA ILE A 10 -10.90 -1.72 3.89
C ILE A 10 -12.01 -2.69 4.24
N ASP A 11 -11.72 -3.62 5.12
CA ASP A 11 -12.61 -4.72 5.52
C ASP A 11 -13.24 -4.52 6.89
N ASN A 12 -12.72 -3.61 7.70
CA ASN A 12 -13.20 -3.38 9.06
C ASN A 12 -12.93 -1.94 9.48
N ASN A 13 -13.87 -1.33 10.20
CA ASN A 13 -13.72 0.03 10.71
C ASN A 13 -12.81 0.12 11.94
N PHE A 14 -12.53 -1.01 12.59
CA PHE A 14 -11.64 -1.03 13.75
C PHE A 14 -10.19 -1.26 13.31
N PRO A 15 -9.27 -0.34 13.62
CA PRO A 15 -7.88 -0.48 13.17
C PRO A 15 -7.18 -1.62 13.93
N SER A 16 -6.82 -2.67 13.20
CA SER A 16 -6.12 -3.82 13.75
C SER A 16 -4.63 -3.84 13.39
N LEU A 17 -4.22 -3.06 12.39
CA LEU A 17 -2.83 -2.96 11.96
C LEU A 17 -2.39 -1.51 11.99
N LEU A 18 -1.17 -1.29 12.45
CA LEU A 18 -0.61 0.05 12.62
C LEU A 18 0.73 0.16 11.90
N ILE A 19 1.03 1.36 11.41
CA ILE A 19 2.34 1.71 10.86
C ILE A 19 3.15 2.39 11.96
N ASP A 20 4.40 1.94 12.19
CA ASP A 20 5.34 2.66 13.04
C ASP A 20 5.90 3.84 12.25
N THR A 21 5.41 5.04 12.56
CA THR A 21 5.81 6.26 11.86
C THR A 21 7.26 6.65 12.15
N GLN A 22 7.91 6.02 13.13
CA GLN A 22 9.31 6.25 13.48
C GLN A 22 10.25 5.17 12.93
N ALA A 23 9.74 4.21 12.18
CA ALA A 23 10.59 3.22 11.52
C ALA A 23 11.63 3.93 10.62
N PRO A 24 12.81 3.32 10.39
CA PRO A 24 13.79 3.92 9.49
C PRO A 24 13.17 4.26 8.13
N MET A 25 13.56 5.40 7.56
CA MET A 25 12.98 5.92 6.32
C MET A 25 13.14 4.93 5.17
N ASP A 26 14.30 4.29 5.08
CA ASP A 26 14.57 3.27 4.05
C ASP A 26 13.65 2.06 4.19
N VAL A 27 13.33 1.67 5.43
CA VAL A 27 12.40 0.55 5.69
C VAL A 27 10.99 0.92 5.23
N LEU A 28 10.53 2.11 5.58
CA LEU A 28 9.21 2.59 5.14
C LEU A 28 9.13 2.64 3.62
N HIS A 29 10.16 3.20 2.99
CA HIS A 29 10.24 3.29 1.53
C HIS A 29 10.26 1.91 0.87
N ASP A 30 11.10 1.00 1.34
CA ASP A 30 11.24 -0.33 0.76
C ASP A 30 9.96 -1.15 0.94
N THR A 31 9.29 -1.00 2.08
CA THR A 31 8.01 -1.66 2.32
C THR A 31 6.95 -1.19 1.34
N ALA A 32 6.85 0.12 1.11
CA ALA A 32 5.92 0.67 0.14
C ALA A 32 6.26 0.24 -1.28
N ALA A 33 7.55 0.33 -1.65
CA ALA A 33 8.03 -0.03 -2.99
C ALA A 33 7.77 -1.51 -3.30
N TYR A 34 7.99 -2.39 -2.33
CA TYR A 34 7.76 -3.83 -2.50
C TYR A 34 6.29 -4.12 -2.81
N ARG A 35 5.37 -3.50 -2.06
CA ARG A 35 3.93 -3.67 -2.27
C ARG A 35 3.50 -3.19 -3.64
N ILE A 36 3.95 -2.02 -4.04
CA ILE A 36 3.63 -1.44 -5.34
C ILE A 36 4.19 -2.31 -6.47
N ARG A 37 5.43 -2.79 -6.32
CA ARG A 37 6.08 -3.64 -7.32
C ARG A 37 5.35 -4.96 -7.50
N CYS A 38 4.92 -5.60 -6.40
CA CYS A 38 4.17 -6.86 -6.47
C CYS A 38 2.88 -6.70 -7.27
N VAL A 39 2.15 -5.61 -7.03
CA VAL A 39 0.91 -5.33 -7.77
C VAL A 39 1.20 -5.03 -9.23
N THR A 40 2.24 -4.24 -9.49
CA THR A 40 2.65 -3.89 -10.86
C THR A 40 2.99 -5.14 -11.66
N GLN A 41 3.79 -6.04 -11.10
CA GLN A 41 4.17 -7.28 -11.76
C GLN A 41 2.96 -8.18 -12.02
N LEU A 42 2.04 -8.26 -11.08
CA LEU A 42 0.80 -9.03 -11.26
C LEU A 42 -0.04 -8.47 -12.40
N LEU A 43 -0.22 -7.16 -12.44
CA LEU A 43 -0.99 -6.50 -13.50
C LEU A 43 -0.32 -6.67 -14.86
N GLU A 44 1.00 -6.60 -14.93
CA GLU A 44 1.73 -6.87 -16.17
C GLU A 44 1.50 -8.30 -16.66
N THR A 45 1.55 -9.28 -15.76
CA THR A 45 1.29 -10.68 -16.09
C THR A 45 -0.14 -10.85 -16.62
N ILE A 46 -1.11 -10.24 -15.96
CA ILE A 46 -2.52 -10.31 -16.35
C ILE A 46 -2.71 -9.69 -17.74
N SER A 47 -2.05 -8.58 -18.04
CA SER A 47 -2.19 -7.90 -19.33
C SER A 47 -1.67 -8.76 -20.49
N LEU A 48 -0.78 -9.72 -20.21
CA LEU A 48 -0.25 -10.65 -21.21
C LEU A 48 -1.02 -11.96 -21.30
N THR A 49 -1.97 -12.19 -20.40
CA THR A 49 -2.74 -13.44 -20.34
C THR A 49 -4.02 -13.30 -21.17
N GLU A 50 -4.16 -14.15 -22.17
CA GLU A 50 -5.37 -14.18 -23.00
C GLU A 50 -6.56 -14.72 -22.18
N ASN A 51 -7.76 -14.21 -22.47
CA ASN A 51 -9.03 -14.64 -21.89
C ASN A 51 -9.16 -14.42 -20.38
N PHE A 52 -8.25 -13.66 -19.75
CA PHE A 52 -8.37 -13.35 -18.33
C PHE A 52 -9.68 -12.63 -18.02
N ASN A 53 -10.12 -11.74 -18.90
CA ASN A 53 -11.34 -10.93 -18.70
C ASN A 53 -12.64 -11.71 -18.96
N SER A 54 -12.56 -12.99 -19.31
CA SER A 54 -13.75 -13.81 -19.58
C SER A 54 -14.48 -14.24 -18.30
N ASP A 55 -13.86 -14.09 -17.12
CA ASP A 55 -14.46 -14.46 -15.85
C ASP A 55 -14.64 -13.23 -14.95
N PRO A 56 -15.87 -12.67 -14.89
CA PRO A 56 -16.11 -11.48 -14.04
C PRO A 56 -15.89 -11.72 -12.55
N LEU A 57 -16.14 -12.95 -12.05
CA LEU A 57 -15.92 -13.25 -10.63
C LEU A 57 -14.45 -13.26 -10.29
N LEU A 58 -13.61 -13.83 -11.15
CA LEU A 58 -12.17 -13.84 -10.96
C LEU A 58 -11.61 -12.41 -10.97
N LEU A 59 -12.10 -11.59 -11.90
CA LEU A 59 -11.67 -10.18 -11.99
C LEU A 59 -12.07 -9.40 -10.73
N GLN A 60 -13.27 -9.64 -10.20
CA GLN A 60 -13.73 -9.00 -8.98
C GLN A 60 -12.90 -9.41 -7.77
N ASP A 61 -12.62 -10.70 -7.62
CA ASP A 61 -11.81 -11.21 -6.52
C ASP A 61 -10.38 -10.66 -6.59
N LEU A 62 -9.82 -10.61 -7.79
CA LEU A 62 -8.48 -10.03 -8.00
C LEU A 62 -8.44 -8.56 -7.58
N SER A 63 -9.47 -7.80 -7.94
CA SER A 63 -9.54 -6.37 -7.58
C SER A 63 -9.53 -6.18 -6.06
N ARG A 64 -10.21 -7.04 -5.31
CA ARG A 64 -10.20 -7.00 -3.84
C ARG A 64 -8.82 -7.28 -3.28
N VAL A 65 -8.11 -8.25 -3.85
CA VAL A 65 -6.76 -8.60 -3.38
C VAL A 65 -5.77 -7.50 -3.71
N ILE A 66 -5.87 -6.88 -4.87
CA ILE A 66 -4.95 -5.83 -5.32
C ILE A 66 -5.09 -4.56 -4.48
N VAL A 67 -6.30 -4.20 -4.08
CA VAL A 67 -6.53 -2.94 -3.35
C VAL A 67 -5.83 -2.92 -1.99
N ILE A 68 -5.65 -4.08 -1.35
CA ILE A 68 -5.01 -4.16 -0.03
C ILE A 68 -3.55 -3.67 -0.07
N PRO A 69 -2.65 -4.27 -0.88
CA PRO A 69 -1.26 -3.79 -0.92
C PRO A 69 -1.12 -2.39 -1.49
N LEU A 70 -1.99 -1.99 -2.42
CA LEU A 70 -1.96 -0.62 -2.94
C LEU A 70 -2.34 0.39 -1.85
N ARG A 71 -3.36 0.09 -1.06
CA ARG A 71 -3.77 0.97 0.05
C ARG A 71 -2.67 1.06 1.10
N ASP A 72 -2.04 -0.08 1.45
CA ASP A 72 -0.90 -0.10 2.36
C ASP A 72 0.25 0.76 1.83
N GLY A 73 0.55 0.65 0.54
CA GLY A 73 1.58 1.47 -0.09
C GLY A 73 1.26 2.95 -0.02
N CYS A 74 0.02 3.34 -0.27
CA CYS A 74 -0.41 4.74 -0.15
C CYS A 74 -0.27 5.25 1.28
N ASP A 75 -0.66 4.46 2.28
CA ASP A 75 -0.55 4.83 3.68
C ASP A 75 0.92 5.01 4.10
N LEU A 76 1.80 4.11 3.65
CA LEU A 76 3.23 4.24 3.90
C LEU A 76 3.83 5.47 3.24
N MET A 77 3.44 5.77 2.00
CA MET A 77 3.88 6.99 1.30
C MET A 77 3.41 8.26 2.01
N ASP A 78 2.21 8.23 2.60
CA ASP A 78 1.70 9.35 3.38
C ASP A 78 2.57 9.61 4.61
N VAL A 79 2.95 8.55 5.33
CA VAL A 79 3.86 8.67 6.48
C VAL A 79 5.22 9.24 6.05
N ILE A 80 5.77 8.73 4.95
CA ILE A 80 7.05 9.22 4.41
C ILE A 80 6.95 10.71 4.10
N GLY A 81 5.89 11.12 3.41
CA GLY A 81 5.68 12.52 3.06
C GLY A 81 5.58 13.43 4.27
N ARG A 82 4.85 13.01 5.30
CA ARG A 82 4.72 13.78 6.55
C ARG A 82 6.06 13.91 7.27
N ARG A 83 6.83 12.85 7.32
CA ARG A 83 8.16 12.90 7.95
C ARG A 83 9.11 13.83 7.21
N LEU A 84 9.08 13.82 5.88
CA LEU A 84 9.89 14.73 5.08
C LEU A 84 9.50 16.19 5.33
N GLN A 85 8.19 16.47 5.46
CA GLN A 85 7.72 17.81 5.80
C GLN A 85 8.19 18.23 7.19
N ASP A 86 8.09 17.34 8.18
CA ASP A 86 8.56 17.63 9.54
C ASP A 86 10.06 17.93 9.57
N GLN A 87 10.85 17.18 8.81
CA GLN A 87 12.29 17.42 8.70
C GLN A 87 12.59 18.76 8.05
N ALA A 88 11.84 19.14 7.03
CA ALA A 88 12.02 20.44 6.36
C ALA A 88 11.68 21.60 7.28
N LEU A 89 10.63 21.47 8.13
CA LEU A 89 10.24 22.51 9.07
C LEU A 89 11.24 22.66 10.22
N ASN A 90 11.98 21.60 10.57
CA ASN A 90 12.92 21.58 11.67
C ASN A 90 14.37 21.79 11.22
N ALA A 91 14.58 22.00 9.94
CA ALA A 91 15.92 22.20 9.37
C ALA A 91 16.43 23.63 9.57
#